data_85eaa507662398ef0528474cf7fd166b
#
_entry.id   85eaa507662398ef0528474cf7fd166b
#
_cell.length_a   1.000
_cell.length_b   1.000
_cell.length_c   1.000
_cell.angle_alpha   90.00
_cell.angle_beta   90.00
_cell.angle_gamma   90.00
#
_symmetry.space_group_name_H-M   'P 1'
#
loop_
_entity.id
_entity.type
_entity.pdbx_description
1 polymer ?
#
loop_
_entity_poly.entity_id
_entity_poly.type
_entity_poly.pdbx_seq_one_letter_code
_entity_poly.pdbx_strand_id
1 'polypeptide(L)'
;MSSFVISLLHADERRHHIVNEFGKKQVEFEFFDAITPEFNVVQAQKLEINLENTVLGPGEVSCLLSHVTLWHHAVTEQLPYITIFEDDVFLGANAGVFLNEYRWIPKNCDVIKLEGFSPQIITSVLPTHRLSSHRKLYRLKHKHMGAAGYVLSLRAARELLEYARNHYPLRPVDHIVFDDYILVEKLPI
;
A
#
# COMPACT_ATOMS: atom_id res chain seq x y z
N MET A 1 -2.40 -14.60 6.61
CA MET A 1 -2.39 -13.16 6.36
C MET A 1 -1.68 -12.90 5.05
N SER A 2 -2.11 -11.92 4.26
CA SER A 2 -1.55 -11.71 2.92
C SER A 2 -0.71 -10.44 2.92
N SER A 3 0.58 -10.60 3.22
CA SER A 3 1.57 -9.52 3.14
C SER A 3 2.44 -9.72 1.91
N PHE A 4 2.54 -8.70 1.08
CA PHE A 4 3.33 -8.70 -0.15
C PHE A 4 4.41 -7.65 -0.09
N VAL A 5 5.59 -7.98 -0.60
CA VAL A 5 6.70 -7.05 -0.79
C VAL A 5 6.96 -6.89 -2.28
N ILE A 6 6.71 -5.68 -2.79
CA ILE A 6 6.99 -5.31 -4.18
C ILE A 6 8.51 -5.15 -4.32
N SER A 7 9.12 -5.93 -5.18
CA SER A 7 10.55 -5.88 -5.45
C SER A 7 10.86 -6.29 -6.88
N LEU A 8 11.83 -5.66 -7.50
CA LEU A 8 12.32 -6.10 -8.80
C LEU A 8 12.87 -7.52 -8.71
N LEU A 9 12.60 -8.35 -9.71
CA LEU A 9 13.00 -9.76 -9.72
C LEU A 9 14.52 -9.95 -9.49
N HIS A 10 15.34 -9.03 -10.00
CA HIS A 10 16.80 -9.08 -9.93
C HIS A 10 17.40 -8.13 -8.87
N ALA A 11 16.60 -7.63 -7.93
CA ALA A 11 17.07 -6.80 -6.82
C ALA A 11 17.58 -7.66 -5.65
N ASP A 12 18.59 -8.51 -5.90
CA ASP A 12 19.05 -9.53 -4.96
C ASP A 12 19.41 -8.97 -3.57
N GLU A 13 20.10 -7.84 -3.50
CA GLU A 13 20.48 -7.21 -2.23
C GLU A 13 19.26 -6.74 -1.44
N ARG A 14 18.28 -6.12 -2.09
CA ARG A 14 17.04 -5.67 -1.47
C ARG A 14 16.18 -6.85 -1.02
N ARG A 15 16.03 -7.87 -1.88
CA ARG A 15 15.32 -9.11 -1.51
C ARG A 15 15.99 -9.81 -0.33
N HIS A 16 17.32 -9.87 -0.32
CA HIS A 16 18.06 -10.42 0.82
C HIS A 16 17.84 -9.60 2.11
N HIS A 17 17.83 -8.26 2.00
CA HIS A 17 17.48 -7.36 3.12
C HIS A 17 16.10 -7.70 3.68
N ILE A 18 15.08 -7.79 2.83
CA ILE A 18 13.71 -8.09 3.25
C ILE A 18 13.60 -9.47 3.91
N VAL A 19 14.19 -10.51 3.32
CA VAL A 19 14.21 -11.86 3.92
C VAL A 19 14.79 -11.82 5.34
N ASN A 20 15.90 -11.12 5.53
CA ASN A 20 16.53 -10.97 6.83
C ASN A 20 15.69 -10.13 7.81
N GLU A 21 15.14 -9.01 7.35
CA GLU A 21 14.39 -8.09 8.21
C GLU A 21 13.06 -8.71 8.66
N PHE A 22 12.30 -9.31 7.73
CA PHE A 22 11.03 -9.96 8.02
C PHE A 22 11.23 -11.25 8.84
N GLY A 23 12.27 -12.03 8.51
CA GLY A 23 12.64 -13.22 9.27
C GLY A 23 12.97 -12.92 10.74
N LYS A 24 13.78 -11.88 11.01
CA LYS A 24 14.09 -11.42 12.39
C LYS A 24 12.84 -11.02 13.18
N LYS A 25 11.80 -10.56 12.52
CA LYS A 25 10.54 -10.11 13.13
C LYS A 25 9.44 -11.17 13.06
N GLN A 26 9.73 -12.33 12.49
CA GLN A 26 8.78 -13.44 12.29
C GLN A 26 7.52 -12.98 11.53
N VAL A 27 7.70 -12.17 10.50
CA VAL A 27 6.63 -11.70 9.62
C VAL A 27 6.59 -12.59 8.39
N GLU A 28 5.43 -13.20 8.14
CA GLU A 28 5.18 -13.96 6.91
C GLU A 28 4.88 -13.00 5.75
N PHE A 29 5.47 -13.25 4.59
CA PHE A 29 5.27 -12.43 3.39
C PHE A 29 5.55 -13.21 2.12
N GLU A 30 5.10 -12.67 1.00
CA GLU A 30 5.42 -13.13 -0.35
C GLU A 30 6.04 -11.99 -1.15
N PHE A 31 7.02 -12.29 -2.00
CA PHE A 31 7.48 -11.32 -2.98
C PHE A 31 6.48 -11.20 -4.12
N PHE A 32 6.19 -9.96 -4.48
CA PHE A 32 5.56 -9.60 -5.74
C PHE A 32 6.62 -9.03 -6.67
N ASP A 33 6.82 -9.67 -7.83
CA ASP A 33 7.77 -9.19 -8.82
C ASP A 33 7.26 -7.88 -9.43
N ALA A 34 7.94 -6.79 -9.13
CA ALA A 34 7.54 -5.45 -9.54
C ALA A 34 7.40 -5.36 -11.06
N ILE A 35 6.35 -4.69 -11.51
CA ILE A 35 6.18 -4.38 -12.93
C ILE A 35 7.33 -3.49 -13.39
N THR A 36 7.88 -3.78 -14.56
CA THR A 36 8.94 -2.97 -15.17
C THR A 36 8.42 -2.21 -16.38
N PRO A 37 9.09 -1.10 -16.81
CA PRO A 37 8.57 -0.22 -17.85
C PRO A 37 8.14 -0.90 -19.15
N GLU A 38 8.83 -1.95 -19.55
CA GLU A 38 8.52 -2.73 -20.76
C GLU A 38 7.17 -3.46 -20.69
N PHE A 39 6.66 -3.69 -19.47
CA PHE A 39 5.35 -4.34 -19.26
C PHE A 39 4.21 -3.38 -18.95
N ASN A 40 4.49 -2.07 -18.82
CA ASN A 40 3.48 -1.08 -18.42
C ASN A 40 2.21 -1.14 -19.28
N VAL A 41 2.35 -1.15 -20.61
CA VAL A 41 1.20 -1.13 -21.53
C VAL A 41 0.37 -2.40 -21.37
N VAL A 42 1.02 -3.56 -21.35
CA VAL A 42 0.33 -4.86 -21.24
C VAL A 42 -0.37 -4.98 -19.90
N GLN A 43 0.27 -4.55 -18.83
CA GLN A 43 -0.30 -4.63 -17.48
C GLN A 43 -1.45 -3.63 -17.29
N ALA A 44 -1.32 -2.41 -17.82
CA ALA A 44 -2.38 -1.42 -17.79
C ALA A 44 -3.64 -1.92 -18.51
N GLN A 45 -3.47 -2.54 -19.69
CA GLN A 45 -4.59 -3.16 -20.43
C GLN A 45 -5.28 -4.26 -19.61
N LYS A 46 -4.53 -5.14 -18.96
CA LYS A 46 -5.09 -6.19 -18.09
C LYS A 46 -5.87 -5.64 -16.91
N LEU A 47 -5.45 -4.50 -16.38
CA LEU A 47 -6.08 -3.83 -15.25
C LEU A 47 -7.17 -2.84 -15.66
N GLU A 48 -7.39 -2.63 -16.97
CA GLU A 48 -8.32 -1.65 -17.55
C GLU A 48 -7.94 -0.20 -17.17
N ILE A 49 -6.64 0.09 -17.09
CA ILE A 49 -6.11 1.41 -16.77
C ILE A 49 -5.70 2.15 -18.03
N ASN A 50 -6.17 3.38 -18.17
CA ASN A 50 -5.78 4.25 -19.26
C ASN A 50 -4.47 4.98 -18.96
N LEU A 51 -3.46 4.80 -19.83
CA LEU A 51 -2.17 5.48 -19.74
C LEU A 51 -2.09 6.75 -20.61
N GLU A 52 -3.17 7.10 -21.33
CA GLU A 52 -3.18 8.31 -22.15
C GLU A 52 -3.01 9.56 -21.29
N ASN A 53 -2.25 10.51 -21.81
CA ASN A 53 -2.00 11.79 -21.16
C ASN A 53 -1.40 11.72 -19.74
N THR A 54 -0.84 10.56 -19.35
CA THR A 54 -0.12 10.48 -18.08
C THR A 54 1.13 11.37 -18.10
N VAL A 55 1.35 12.07 -16.99
CA VAL A 55 2.57 12.86 -16.75
C VAL A 55 3.61 12.10 -15.95
N LEU A 56 3.27 10.87 -15.54
CA LEU A 56 4.17 9.99 -14.78
C LEU A 56 5.29 9.47 -15.69
N GLY A 57 6.50 9.42 -15.14
CA GLY A 57 7.61 8.74 -15.80
C GLY A 57 7.39 7.22 -15.86
N PRO A 58 8.08 6.50 -16.78
CA PRO A 58 7.87 5.06 -16.96
C PRO A 58 8.03 4.23 -15.67
N GLY A 59 9.00 4.59 -14.81
CA GLY A 59 9.19 3.94 -13.51
C GLY A 59 8.06 4.23 -12.51
N GLU A 60 7.51 5.44 -12.52
CA GLU A 60 6.37 5.81 -11.66
C GLU A 60 5.10 5.07 -12.10
N VAL A 61 4.90 4.90 -13.41
CA VAL A 61 3.82 4.06 -13.96
C VAL A 61 4.00 2.61 -13.50
N SER A 62 5.22 2.07 -13.59
CA SER A 62 5.54 0.70 -13.14
C SER A 62 5.26 0.52 -11.65
N CYS A 63 5.66 1.47 -10.82
CA CYS A 63 5.37 1.49 -9.39
C CYS A 63 3.86 1.49 -9.14
N LEU A 64 3.11 2.41 -9.73
CA LEU A 64 1.65 2.47 -9.61
C LEU A 64 1.00 1.15 -10.05
N LEU A 65 1.37 0.60 -11.21
CA LEU A 65 0.78 -0.64 -11.72
C LEU A 65 1.10 -1.85 -10.84
N SER A 66 2.25 -1.88 -10.17
CA SER A 66 2.59 -2.92 -9.20
C SER A 66 1.63 -2.90 -8.02
N HIS A 67 1.38 -1.73 -7.45
CA HIS A 67 0.40 -1.58 -6.36
C HIS A 67 -1.02 -1.90 -6.80
N VAL A 68 -1.47 -1.39 -7.96
CA VAL A 68 -2.82 -1.66 -8.49
C VAL A 68 -3.02 -3.15 -8.80
N THR A 69 -1.97 -3.85 -9.24
CA THR A 69 -2.03 -5.31 -9.42
C THR A 69 -2.31 -6.02 -8.11
N LEU A 70 -1.70 -5.59 -7.02
CA LEU A 70 -1.97 -6.15 -5.68
C LEU A 70 -3.36 -5.78 -5.15
N TRP A 71 -3.89 -4.58 -5.47
CA TRP A 71 -5.29 -4.25 -5.16
C TRP A 71 -6.25 -5.15 -5.93
N HIS A 72 -6.00 -5.37 -7.24
CA HIS A 72 -6.76 -6.30 -8.06
C HIS A 72 -6.68 -7.72 -7.51
N HIS A 73 -5.50 -8.19 -7.10
CA HIS A 73 -5.31 -9.49 -6.46
C HIS A 73 -6.17 -9.62 -5.19
N ALA A 74 -6.14 -8.61 -4.31
CA ALA A 74 -6.96 -8.61 -3.10
C ALA A 74 -8.46 -8.70 -3.40
N VAL A 75 -8.91 -8.02 -4.47
CA VAL A 75 -10.32 -8.07 -4.91
C VAL A 75 -10.67 -9.44 -5.49
N THR A 76 -9.80 -10.02 -6.31
CA THR A 76 -10.03 -11.33 -6.95
C THR A 76 -10.07 -12.45 -5.92
N GLU A 77 -9.12 -12.47 -4.99
CA GLU A 77 -9.01 -13.48 -3.93
C GLU A 77 -9.92 -13.19 -2.71
N GLN A 78 -10.71 -12.10 -2.76
CA GLN A 78 -11.60 -11.69 -1.67
C GLN A 78 -10.88 -11.57 -0.31
N LEU A 79 -9.65 -11.06 -0.30
CA LEU A 79 -8.85 -10.93 0.91
C LEU A 79 -9.48 -9.88 1.84
N PRO A 80 -9.80 -10.20 3.09
CA PRO A 80 -10.37 -9.23 4.04
C PRO A 80 -9.48 -8.00 4.20
N TYR A 81 -8.16 -8.24 4.22
CA TYR A 81 -7.11 -7.24 4.24
C TYR A 81 -5.92 -7.73 3.44
N ILE A 82 -5.17 -6.79 2.88
CA ILE A 82 -3.86 -6.99 2.26
C ILE A 82 -2.87 -6.00 2.85
N THR A 83 -1.65 -6.46 3.13
CA THR A 83 -0.54 -5.59 3.50
C THR A 83 0.45 -5.52 2.36
N ILE A 84 0.83 -4.31 1.96
CA ILE A 84 1.73 -4.06 0.84
C ILE A 84 2.93 -3.28 1.35
N PHE A 85 4.13 -3.74 0.99
CA PHE A 85 5.40 -3.10 1.30
C PHE A 85 6.23 -2.90 0.03
N GLU A 86 7.10 -1.89 0.05
CA GLU A 86 8.24 -1.79 -0.85
C GLU A 86 9.47 -2.49 -0.25
N ASP A 87 10.52 -2.72 -1.04
CA ASP A 87 11.66 -3.57 -0.68
C ASP A 87 12.81 -2.84 0.06
N ASP A 88 12.55 -1.64 0.55
CA ASP A 88 13.52 -0.83 1.31
C ASP A 88 13.05 -0.48 2.74
N VAL A 89 12.06 -1.21 3.24
CA VAL A 89 11.49 -0.98 4.57
C VAL A 89 12.29 -1.64 5.69
N PHE A 90 12.25 -1.02 6.87
CA PHE A 90 12.69 -1.58 8.14
C PHE A 90 11.50 -1.75 9.09
N LEU A 91 11.37 -2.94 9.67
CA LEU A 91 10.26 -3.25 10.54
C LEU A 91 10.55 -2.85 11.99
N GLY A 92 9.59 -2.20 12.61
CA GLY A 92 9.66 -1.86 14.03
C GLY A 92 9.67 -3.08 14.95
N ALA A 93 10.01 -2.87 16.22
CA ALA A 93 9.92 -3.91 17.24
C ALA A 93 8.50 -4.49 17.31
N ASN A 94 8.37 -5.80 17.46
CA ASN A 94 7.10 -6.53 17.55
C ASN A 94 6.21 -6.42 16.29
N ALA A 95 6.78 -6.16 15.11
CA ALA A 95 6.02 -6.06 13.87
C ALA A 95 5.19 -7.33 13.60
N GLY A 96 5.72 -8.53 13.88
CA GLY A 96 5.01 -9.79 13.68
C GLY A 96 3.67 -9.89 14.42
N VAL A 97 3.55 -9.27 15.59
CA VAL A 97 2.28 -9.25 16.35
C VAL A 97 1.16 -8.52 15.58
N PHE A 98 1.54 -7.53 14.79
CA PHE A 98 0.58 -6.72 14.02
C PHE A 98 0.44 -7.15 12.56
N LEU A 99 1.51 -7.72 11.99
CA LEU A 99 1.53 -8.04 10.58
C LEU A 99 1.11 -9.49 10.27
N ASN A 100 1.09 -10.38 11.25
CA ASN A 100 0.63 -11.76 11.08
C ASN A 100 -0.87 -11.95 11.39
N GLU A 101 -1.52 -10.98 12.00
CA GLU A 101 -2.95 -11.03 12.29
C GLU A 101 -3.64 -9.68 12.03
N TYR A 102 -4.88 -9.71 11.56
CA TYR A 102 -5.68 -8.50 11.32
C TYR A 102 -6.72 -8.20 12.41
N ARG A 103 -6.81 -9.03 13.46
CA ARG A 103 -7.82 -8.88 14.52
C ARG A 103 -7.74 -7.56 15.29
N TRP A 104 -6.57 -6.92 15.28
CA TRP A 104 -6.34 -5.62 15.91
C TRP A 104 -6.89 -4.45 15.09
N ILE A 105 -7.21 -4.67 13.82
CA ILE A 105 -7.72 -3.62 12.92
C ILE A 105 -9.17 -3.31 13.27
N PRO A 106 -9.51 -2.04 13.55
CA PRO A 106 -10.89 -1.66 13.79
C PRO A 106 -11.76 -1.88 12.55
N LYS A 107 -13.00 -2.35 12.75
CA LYS A 107 -13.91 -2.71 11.65
C LYS A 107 -14.18 -1.60 10.63
N ASN A 108 -14.01 -0.34 11.02
CA ASN A 108 -14.23 0.82 10.17
C ASN A 108 -12.92 1.45 9.67
N CYS A 109 -11.83 0.69 9.71
CA CYS A 109 -10.51 1.16 9.26
C CYS A 109 -10.16 0.50 7.93
N ASP A 110 -10.14 1.28 6.88
CA ASP A 110 -9.95 0.79 5.52
C ASP A 110 -8.50 0.88 5.05
N VAL A 111 -7.80 1.92 5.49
CA VAL A 111 -6.41 2.17 5.12
C VAL A 111 -5.60 2.46 6.38
N ILE A 112 -4.50 1.74 6.55
CA ILE A 112 -3.54 1.99 7.63
C ILE A 112 -2.17 2.20 7.02
N LYS A 113 -1.64 3.42 7.17
CA LYS A 113 -0.25 3.72 6.82
C LYS A 113 0.66 3.20 7.93
N LEU A 114 1.65 2.40 7.56
CA LEU A 114 2.58 1.74 8.49
C LEU A 114 3.90 2.49 8.64
N GLU A 115 4.14 3.48 7.80
CA GLU A 115 5.37 4.26 7.76
C GLU A 115 5.19 5.72 8.19
N GLY A 116 6.28 6.35 8.59
CA GLY A 116 6.38 7.77 8.85
C GLY A 116 7.64 8.35 8.22
N PHE A 117 7.58 8.65 6.91
CA PHE A 117 8.74 9.14 6.15
C PHE A 117 9.09 10.60 6.42
N SER A 118 8.11 11.42 6.81
CA SER A 118 8.31 12.85 7.07
C SER A 118 8.31 13.16 8.57
N PRO A 119 9.14 14.09 9.07
CA PRO A 119 9.11 14.52 10.46
C PRO A 119 7.80 15.21 10.86
N GLN A 120 6.96 15.61 9.90
CA GLN A 120 5.69 16.31 10.15
C GLN A 120 4.52 15.52 9.58
N ILE A 121 3.94 14.66 10.41
CA ILE A 121 2.67 13.99 10.12
C ILE A 121 1.57 14.75 10.86
N ILE A 122 0.61 15.28 10.13
CA ILE A 122 -0.56 15.96 10.72
C ILE A 122 -1.66 14.92 10.96
N THR A 123 -1.93 14.65 12.23
CA THR A 123 -2.92 13.66 12.66
C THR A 123 -3.97 14.27 13.59
N SER A 124 -4.98 13.48 13.96
CA SER A 124 -5.86 13.81 15.07
C SER A 124 -5.07 13.98 16.38
N VAL A 125 -5.50 14.89 17.23
CA VAL A 125 -4.86 15.13 18.55
C VAL A 125 -4.99 13.91 19.46
N LEU A 126 -6.16 13.28 19.43
CA LEU A 126 -6.41 12.05 20.20
C LEU A 126 -6.29 10.83 19.29
N PRO A 127 -5.78 9.71 19.82
CA PRO A 127 -5.78 8.47 19.09
C PRO A 127 -7.22 8.00 18.82
N THR A 128 -7.47 7.48 17.64
CA THR A 128 -8.76 6.87 17.31
C THR A 128 -8.91 5.49 17.98
N HIS A 129 -7.80 4.76 18.07
CA HIS A 129 -7.77 3.44 18.72
C HIS A 129 -6.45 3.21 19.44
N ARG A 130 -6.53 2.50 20.57
CA ARG A 130 -5.36 2.00 21.30
C ARG A 130 -5.19 0.52 21.02
N LEU A 131 -4.06 0.13 20.43
CA LEU A 131 -3.75 -1.25 20.07
C LEU A 131 -2.98 -1.96 21.20
N SER A 132 -2.15 -1.22 21.91
CA SER A 132 -1.41 -1.67 23.10
C SER A 132 -1.03 -0.47 23.96
N SER A 133 -0.25 -0.69 25.04
CA SER A 133 0.30 0.41 25.85
C SER A 133 1.16 1.39 25.04
N HIS A 134 1.79 0.92 23.97
CA HIS A 134 2.76 1.69 23.19
C HIS A 134 2.35 1.94 21.73
N ARG A 135 1.26 1.33 21.24
CA ARG A 135 0.80 1.44 19.86
C ARG A 135 -0.60 2.02 19.81
N LYS A 136 -0.76 3.01 18.96
CA LYS A 136 -2.03 3.75 18.78
C LYS A 136 -2.23 4.06 17.32
N LEU A 137 -3.49 4.08 16.88
CA LEU A 137 -3.88 4.61 15.57
C LEU A 137 -4.34 6.05 15.72
N TYR A 138 -3.95 6.88 14.80
CA TYR A 138 -4.38 8.27 14.67
C TYR A 138 -4.99 8.47 13.30
N ARG A 139 -6.00 9.32 13.20
CA ARG A 139 -6.55 9.70 11.91
C ARG A 139 -5.60 10.66 11.20
N LEU A 140 -5.18 10.32 10.00
CA LEU A 140 -4.43 11.24 9.14
C LEU A 140 -5.34 12.41 8.74
N LYS A 141 -4.85 13.65 8.89
CA LYS A 141 -5.60 14.89 8.67
C LYS A 141 -5.11 15.68 7.46
N HIS A 142 -3.96 15.30 6.93
CA HIS A 142 -3.36 15.97 5.78
C HIS A 142 -2.64 14.92 4.92
N LYS A 143 -2.45 15.21 3.65
CA LYS A 143 -1.71 14.34 2.74
C LYS A 143 -0.36 13.96 3.33
N HIS A 144 0.05 12.72 3.12
CA HIS A 144 1.34 12.23 3.57
C HIS A 144 1.97 11.36 2.48
N MET A 145 3.13 11.79 1.99
CA MET A 145 3.84 11.14 0.90
C MET A 145 4.40 9.77 1.31
N GLY A 146 4.74 8.99 0.30
CA GLY A 146 5.29 7.64 0.44
C GLY A 146 4.23 6.54 0.52
N ALA A 147 4.51 5.39 -0.08
CA ALA A 147 3.65 4.19 -0.06
C ALA A 147 4.47 2.93 0.31
N ALA A 148 5.57 3.11 1.06
CA ALA A 148 6.50 2.04 1.37
C ALA A 148 5.92 0.95 2.30
N GLY A 149 4.83 1.24 3.04
CA GLY A 149 4.13 0.23 3.83
C GLY A 149 2.73 0.64 4.25
N TYR A 150 1.73 -0.16 3.88
CA TYR A 150 0.33 0.09 4.27
C TYR A 150 -0.53 -1.16 4.24
N VAL A 151 -1.67 -1.10 4.93
CA VAL A 151 -2.73 -2.12 4.92
C VAL A 151 -3.96 -1.55 4.24
N LEU A 152 -4.61 -2.35 3.41
CA LEU A 152 -5.92 -2.05 2.83
C LEU A 152 -6.95 -3.10 3.25
N SER A 153 -8.18 -2.65 3.53
CA SER A 153 -9.35 -3.54 3.55
C SER A 153 -9.75 -3.94 2.12
N LEU A 154 -10.50 -5.02 1.98
CA LEU A 154 -11.09 -5.42 0.70
C LEU A 154 -11.94 -4.29 0.08
N ARG A 155 -12.65 -3.52 0.92
CA ARG A 155 -13.43 -2.37 0.47
C ARG A 155 -12.52 -1.30 -0.13
N ALA A 156 -11.46 -0.90 0.58
CA ALA A 156 -10.50 0.08 0.08
C ALA A 156 -9.83 -0.38 -1.21
N ALA A 157 -9.45 -1.67 -1.30
CA ALA A 157 -8.84 -2.21 -2.51
C ALA A 157 -9.79 -2.11 -3.73
N ARG A 158 -11.09 -2.37 -3.56
CA ARG A 158 -12.09 -2.19 -4.62
C ARG A 158 -12.25 -0.74 -5.04
N GLU A 159 -12.41 0.15 -4.08
CA GLU A 159 -12.60 1.59 -4.33
C GLU A 159 -11.37 2.22 -4.99
N LEU A 160 -10.16 1.85 -4.54
CA LEU A 160 -8.91 2.32 -5.15
C LEU A 160 -8.69 1.77 -6.56
N LEU A 161 -9.03 0.50 -6.80
CA LEU A 161 -8.96 -0.10 -8.13
C LEU A 161 -9.92 0.61 -9.10
N GLU A 162 -11.14 0.86 -8.68
CA GLU A 162 -12.15 1.59 -9.46
C GLU A 162 -11.72 3.04 -9.71
N TYR A 163 -11.15 3.69 -8.69
CA TYR A 163 -10.58 5.01 -8.84
C TYR A 163 -9.48 5.05 -9.90
N ALA A 164 -8.51 4.10 -9.85
CA ALA A 164 -7.41 4.05 -10.80
C ALA A 164 -7.88 3.80 -12.25
N ARG A 165 -9.01 3.11 -12.44
CA ARG A 165 -9.63 2.88 -13.75
C ARG A 165 -10.31 4.11 -14.35
N ASN A 166 -10.89 4.97 -13.51
CA ASN A 166 -11.78 6.05 -13.95
C ASN A 166 -11.18 7.45 -13.84
N HIS A 167 -10.01 7.62 -13.22
CA HIS A 167 -9.41 8.94 -13.02
C HIS A 167 -8.22 9.20 -13.92
N TYR A 168 -8.26 10.33 -14.62
CA TYR A 168 -7.19 10.81 -15.51
C TYR A 168 -6.88 12.28 -15.23
N PRO A 169 -5.64 12.73 -15.40
CA PRO A 169 -4.43 11.90 -15.59
C PRO A 169 -4.09 11.11 -14.35
N LEU A 170 -3.35 9.99 -14.51
CA LEU A 170 -2.86 9.17 -13.40
C LEU A 170 -1.97 9.99 -12.48
N ARG A 171 -2.06 9.71 -11.18
CA ARG A 171 -1.22 10.30 -10.13
C ARG A 171 -0.29 9.25 -9.52
N PRO A 172 0.81 9.66 -8.86
CA PRO A 172 1.62 8.73 -8.07
C PRO A 172 0.77 7.95 -7.05
N VAL A 173 1.14 6.70 -6.76
CA VAL A 173 0.35 5.80 -5.91
C VAL A 173 0.10 6.36 -4.51
N ASP A 174 1.10 7.00 -3.92
CA ASP A 174 1.00 7.62 -2.60
C ASP A 174 0.03 8.81 -2.58
N HIS A 175 -0.08 9.57 -3.67
CA HIS A 175 -1.11 10.60 -3.83
C HIS A 175 -2.50 9.98 -3.92
N ILE A 176 -2.67 8.90 -4.69
CA ILE A 176 -3.98 8.22 -4.80
C ILE A 176 -4.41 7.71 -3.42
N VAL A 177 -3.54 7.02 -2.70
CA VAL A 177 -3.91 6.38 -1.42
C VAL A 177 -3.96 7.37 -0.26
N PHE A 178 -2.98 8.30 -0.14
CA PHE A 178 -2.80 9.12 1.06
C PHE A 178 -3.09 10.61 0.85
N ASP A 179 -3.67 10.98 -0.27
CA ASP A 179 -4.21 12.31 -0.54
C ASP A 179 -5.67 12.17 -1.03
N ASP A 180 -5.89 11.55 -2.19
CA ASP A 180 -7.21 11.48 -2.79
C ASP A 180 -8.16 10.60 -1.98
N TYR A 181 -7.77 9.37 -1.63
CA TYR A 181 -8.65 8.42 -0.95
C TYR A 181 -8.92 8.78 0.53
N ILE A 182 -7.86 9.14 1.28
CA ILE A 182 -8.00 9.39 2.74
C ILE A 182 -8.66 10.74 3.03
N LEU A 183 -8.39 11.78 2.23
CA LEU A 183 -8.85 13.14 2.52
C LEU A 183 -10.20 13.46 1.92
N VAL A 184 -10.58 12.83 0.84
CA VAL A 184 -11.93 12.90 0.30
C VAL A 184 -12.75 11.85 1.02
N GLU A 185 -13.58 12.25 1.99
CA GLU A 185 -14.37 11.35 2.86
C GLU A 185 -15.34 10.41 2.12
N LYS A 186 -15.39 10.47 0.82
CA LYS A 186 -15.96 9.51 -0.14
C LYS A 186 -15.40 9.87 -1.50
N LEU A 187 -14.66 8.99 -2.13
CA LEU A 187 -14.56 9.07 -3.57
C LEU A 187 -15.99 9.02 -4.12
N PRO A 188 -16.41 9.98 -4.94
CA PRO A 188 -17.70 9.85 -5.60
C PRO A 188 -17.64 8.59 -6.46
N ILE A 189 -18.47 7.62 -6.11
CA ILE A 189 -18.78 6.47 -6.95
C ILE A 189 -19.61 6.96 -8.10
#